data_a75573f696f708efc3a5771d221b423f
#
_entry.id   a75573f696f708efc3a5771d221b423f
#
_cell.length_a   1.000
_cell.length_b   1.000
_cell.length_c   1.000
_cell.angle_alpha   90.00
_cell.angle_beta   90.00
_cell.angle_gamma   90.00
#
_symmetry.space_group_name_H-M   'P 1'
#
loop_
_entity.id
_entity.type
_entity.pdbx_description
1 polymer ?
#
loop_
_entity_poly.entity_id
_entity_poly.type
_entity_poly.pdbx_seq_one_letter_code
_entity_poly.pdbx_strand_id
1 'polypeptide(L)'
;MPRVVLVRGSDRKGMVERGLTALGIAPRHEKVVIKPNLIINRPYPVTTHPELVDCLLQYFAGTAKELIVAEGSGLCRGGTAKAYRELGYEALAERWGIPLVDLTTDSFELVSKPDALRLKEFKLPCTLKDAFVISAAVLKRHSMAKVTLSLKNMMGATIGRKARFHALGLTKSIVDIVRYTRPGLAVIDGIASCSGELGGQITRYELMLFSADPVAADAVGAQILGFDPFSVPHLKVAHETGLGVARLDEIELEEL
;
A
#
# COMPACT_ATOMS: atom_id res chain seq x y z
N MET A 1 12.15 -17.39 5.91
CA MET A 1 12.29 -16.39 4.83
C MET A 1 10.91 -15.84 4.53
N PRO A 2 10.75 -14.53 4.32
CA PRO A 2 9.47 -13.99 3.84
C PRO A 2 9.22 -14.47 2.42
N ARG A 3 7.96 -14.71 2.11
CA ARG A 3 7.51 -15.18 0.80
C ARG A 3 6.90 -14.03 0.01
N VAL A 4 7.29 -13.90 -1.24
CA VAL A 4 6.68 -13.00 -2.22
C VAL A 4 6.13 -13.85 -3.35
N VAL A 5 4.85 -13.71 -3.64
CA VAL A 5 4.20 -14.35 -4.78
C VAL A 5 4.08 -13.32 -5.90
N LEU A 6 4.67 -13.63 -7.05
CA LEU A 6 4.54 -12.87 -8.28
C LEU A 6 3.57 -13.61 -9.19
N VAL A 7 2.46 -12.98 -9.53
CA VAL A 7 1.46 -13.54 -10.44
C VAL A 7 1.50 -12.79 -11.76
N ARG A 8 1.72 -13.51 -12.87
CA ARG A 8 1.68 -12.93 -14.21
C ARG A 8 0.29 -12.93 -14.80
N GLY A 9 -0.04 -11.87 -15.54
CA GLY A 9 -1.31 -11.71 -16.23
C GLY A 9 -1.84 -10.30 -16.24
N SER A 10 -3.08 -10.16 -16.70
CA SER A 10 -3.81 -8.87 -16.77
C SER A 10 -5.24 -8.96 -16.19
N ASP A 11 -5.71 -10.15 -15.84
CA ASP A 11 -6.97 -10.39 -15.15
C ASP A 11 -6.76 -10.23 -13.64
N ARG A 12 -7.14 -9.08 -13.08
CA ARG A 12 -6.97 -8.78 -11.65
C ARG A 12 -7.65 -9.79 -10.74
N LYS A 13 -8.84 -10.26 -11.12
CA LYS A 13 -9.59 -11.20 -10.30
C LYS A 13 -8.84 -12.51 -10.14
N GLY A 14 -8.48 -13.16 -11.23
CA GLY A 14 -7.73 -14.40 -11.20
C GLY A 14 -6.34 -14.24 -10.57
N MET A 15 -5.69 -13.08 -10.74
CA MET A 15 -4.39 -12.80 -10.12
C MET A 15 -4.50 -12.66 -8.60
N VAL A 16 -5.52 -11.95 -8.09
CA VAL A 16 -5.77 -11.80 -6.65
C VAL A 16 -6.08 -13.15 -6.01
N GLU A 17 -6.97 -13.94 -6.61
CA GLU A 17 -7.33 -15.27 -6.12
C GLU A 17 -6.10 -16.20 -6.02
N ARG A 18 -5.30 -16.28 -7.09
CA ARG A 18 -4.08 -17.10 -7.11
C ARG A 18 -3.04 -16.61 -6.11
N GLY A 19 -2.76 -15.31 -6.08
CA GLY A 19 -1.74 -14.74 -5.21
C GLY A 19 -2.06 -14.91 -3.73
N LEU A 20 -3.30 -14.65 -3.30
CA LEU A 20 -3.71 -14.79 -1.91
C LEU A 20 -3.80 -16.26 -1.48
N THR A 21 -4.26 -17.14 -2.37
CA THR A 21 -4.30 -18.59 -2.12
C THR A 21 -2.88 -19.14 -1.95
N ALA A 22 -1.96 -18.77 -2.84
CA ALA A 22 -0.57 -19.22 -2.76
C ALA A 22 0.13 -18.74 -1.49
N LEU A 23 -0.13 -17.49 -1.06
CA LEU A 23 0.38 -16.98 0.23
C LEU A 23 -0.25 -17.68 1.45
N GLY A 24 -1.36 -18.36 1.29
CA GLY A 24 -2.12 -18.92 2.41
C GLY A 24 -2.75 -17.86 3.30
N ILE A 25 -3.09 -16.69 2.74
CA ILE A 25 -3.76 -15.62 3.50
C ILE A 25 -5.15 -16.12 3.92
N ALA A 26 -5.35 -16.21 5.24
CA ALA A 26 -6.67 -16.56 5.76
C ALA A 26 -7.66 -15.43 5.47
N PRO A 27 -8.83 -15.72 4.87
CA PRO A 27 -9.80 -14.66 4.59
C PRO A 27 -10.54 -14.17 5.85
N ARG A 28 -10.46 -14.89 6.98
CA ARG A 28 -11.19 -14.58 8.21
C ARG A 28 -10.46 -13.54 9.06
N HIS A 29 -11.01 -12.34 9.12
CA HIS A 29 -10.57 -11.25 9.99
C HIS A 29 -11.78 -10.54 10.60
N GLU A 30 -11.62 -9.96 11.79
CA GLU A 30 -12.67 -9.14 12.41
C GLU A 30 -12.89 -7.86 11.59
N LYS A 31 -11.81 -7.15 11.27
CA LYS A 31 -11.83 -5.91 10.50
C LYS A 31 -10.74 -5.93 9.45
N VAL A 32 -11.10 -5.67 8.19
CA VAL A 32 -10.18 -5.52 7.05
C VAL A 32 -10.25 -4.09 6.54
N VAL A 33 -9.11 -3.44 6.44
CA VAL A 33 -8.98 -2.11 5.85
C VAL A 33 -8.14 -2.20 4.60
N ILE A 34 -8.75 -1.95 3.45
CA ILE A 34 -8.04 -1.87 2.17
C ILE A 34 -7.63 -0.42 1.94
N LYS A 35 -6.33 -0.19 1.86
CA LYS A 35 -5.77 1.12 1.61
C LYS A 35 -5.21 1.22 0.18
N PRO A 36 -5.95 1.80 -0.77
CA PRO A 36 -5.44 2.07 -2.10
C PRO A 36 -4.36 3.18 -2.10
N ASN A 37 -3.76 3.46 -3.23
CA ASN A 37 -2.92 4.62 -3.49
C ASN A 37 -3.72 5.65 -4.29
N LEU A 38 -4.23 6.70 -3.66
CA LEU A 38 -4.99 7.77 -4.31
C LEU A 38 -4.31 9.13 -4.07
N ILE A 39 -3.03 9.22 -4.41
CA ILE A 39 -2.21 10.43 -4.20
C ILE A 39 -2.85 11.69 -4.82
N ILE A 40 -3.56 11.51 -5.93
CA ILE A 40 -4.25 12.54 -6.71
C ILE A 40 -5.45 11.91 -7.43
N ASN A 41 -6.32 12.70 -8.03
CA ASN A 41 -7.49 12.25 -8.83
C ASN A 41 -7.14 11.92 -10.29
N ARG A 42 -6.06 11.17 -10.52
CA ARG A 42 -5.68 10.66 -11.84
C ARG A 42 -5.90 9.14 -11.89
N PRO A 43 -6.39 8.61 -13.02
CA PRO A 43 -6.66 7.17 -13.12
C PRO A 43 -5.39 6.32 -13.07
N TYR A 44 -5.59 5.01 -12.98
CA TYR A 44 -4.54 4.00 -13.11
C TYR A 44 -3.70 4.22 -14.39
N PRO A 45 -2.40 4.05 -14.35
CA PRO A 45 -1.57 3.53 -13.25
C PRO A 45 -0.96 4.61 -12.34
N VAL A 46 -1.51 5.82 -12.29
CA VAL A 46 -1.08 6.83 -11.31
C VAL A 46 -1.61 6.48 -9.92
N THR A 47 -2.83 5.97 -9.86
CA THR A 47 -3.51 5.54 -8.63
C THR A 47 -3.95 4.09 -8.76
N THR A 48 -4.32 3.48 -7.64
CA THR A 48 -4.84 2.11 -7.62
C THR A 48 -6.14 2.02 -8.42
N HIS A 49 -6.24 1.00 -9.27
CA HIS A 49 -7.46 0.73 -10.03
C HIS A 49 -8.57 0.24 -9.09
N PRO A 50 -9.80 0.78 -9.14
CA PRO A 50 -10.88 0.35 -8.25
C PRO A 50 -11.21 -1.14 -8.38
N GLU A 51 -11.01 -1.75 -9.55
CA GLU A 51 -11.18 -3.20 -9.75
C GLU A 51 -10.25 -4.03 -8.84
N LEU A 52 -9.00 -3.59 -8.55
CA LEU A 52 -8.17 -4.29 -7.59
C LEU A 52 -8.81 -4.31 -6.21
N VAL A 53 -9.35 -3.17 -5.79
CA VAL A 53 -10.04 -3.07 -4.50
C VAL A 53 -11.31 -3.92 -4.49
N ASP A 54 -12.05 -3.95 -5.59
CA ASP A 54 -13.22 -4.83 -5.78
C ASP A 54 -12.87 -6.31 -5.61
N CYS A 55 -11.79 -6.77 -6.25
CA CYS A 55 -11.31 -8.15 -6.13
C CYS A 55 -10.89 -8.49 -4.69
N LEU A 56 -10.22 -7.56 -3.99
CA LEU A 56 -9.87 -7.74 -2.59
C LEU A 56 -11.11 -7.78 -1.69
N LEU A 57 -12.08 -6.89 -1.90
CA LEU A 57 -13.35 -6.93 -1.19
C LEU A 57 -14.06 -8.27 -1.41
N GLN A 58 -14.11 -8.76 -2.64
CA GLN A 58 -14.71 -10.06 -2.96
C GLN A 58 -14.03 -11.22 -2.23
N TYR A 59 -12.70 -11.21 -2.13
CA TYR A 59 -11.94 -12.26 -1.42
C TYR A 59 -12.27 -12.30 0.07
N PHE A 60 -12.41 -11.13 0.72
CA PHE A 60 -12.68 -11.05 2.16
C PHE A 60 -14.18 -11.00 2.49
N ALA A 61 -15.07 -10.86 1.50
CA ALA A 61 -16.50 -10.86 1.72
C ALA A 61 -17.00 -12.19 2.32
N GLY A 62 -17.90 -12.10 3.28
CA GLY A 62 -18.46 -13.26 3.97
C GLY A 62 -17.57 -13.86 5.05
N THR A 63 -16.35 -13.39 5.22
CA THR A 63 -15.38 -13.89 6.22
C THR A 63 -14.88 -12.78 7.15
N ALA A 64 -14.72 -11.55 6.66
CA ALA A 64 -14.48 -10.38 7.49
C ALA A 64 -15.82 -9.86 8.04
N LYS A 65 -15.85 -9.44 9.31
CA LYS A 65 -17.04 -8.82 9.91
C LYS A 65 -17.20 -7.37 9.46
N GLU A 66 -16.10 -6.69 9.24
CA GLU A 66 -16.08 -5.29 8.81
C GLU A 66 -15.08 -5.13 7.64
N LEU A 67 -15.55 -4.53 6.55
CA LEU A 67 -14.75 -4.17 5.38
C LEU A 67 -14.77 -2.65 5.21
N ILE A 68 -13.59 -2.04 5.10
CA ILE A 68 -13.44 -0.58 4.96
C ILE A 68 -12.46 -0.30 3.82
N VAL A 69 -12.75 0.71 3.02
CA VAL A 69 -11.75 1.33 2.13
C VAL A 69 -11.34 2.67 2.74
N ALA A 70 -10.05 2.84 3.00
CA ALA A 70 -9.54 4.02 3.68
C ALA A 70 -8.28 4.57 2.99
N GLU A 71 -8.25 5.86 2.73
CA GLU A 71 -7.11 6.57 2.15
C GLU A 71 -7.04 8.00 2.66
N GLY A 72 -5.90 8.62 2.57
CA GLY A 72 -5.74 10.05 2.72
C GLY A 72 -4.98 10.60 1.52
N SER A 73 -5.66 11.26 0.58
CA SER A 73 -5.02 11.84 -0.59
C SER A 73 -4.05 12.96 -0.21
N GLY A 74 -2.86 12.98 -0.83
CA GLY A 74 -1.83 13.98 -0.53
C GLY A 74 -1.90 15.23 -1.39
N LEU A 75 -2.28 15.11 -2.65
CA LEU A 75 -2.19 16.15 -3.67
C LEU A 75 -3.52 16.42 -4.40
N CYS A 76 -4.58 15.70 -4.08
CA CYS A 76 -5.88 15.96 -4.69
C CYS A 76 -6.44 17.30 -4.20
N ARG A 77 -6.60 18.25 -5.11
CA ARG A 77 -7.31 19.51 -4.83
C ARG A 77 -8.80 19.18 -4.63
N GLY A 78 -9.32 19.40 -3.44
CA GLY A 78 -10.67 18.98 -3.02
C GLY A 78 -10.68 17.75 -2.10
N GLY A 79 -9.49 17.27 -1.70
CA GLY A 79 -9.33 16.25 -0.67
C GLY A 79 -9.60 14.81 -1.14
N THR A 80 -9.60 13.90 -0.19
CA THR A 80 -9.79 12.46 -0.44
C THR A 80 -11.18 12.14 -0.99
N ALA A 81 -12.21 12.84 -0.54
CA ALA A 81 -13.58 12.63 -1.04
C ALA A 81 -13.69 12.89 -2.55
N LYS A 82 -13.01 13.94 -3.06
CA LYS A 82 -12.97 14.18 -4.51
C LYS A 82 -12.23 13.06 -5.25
N ALA A 83 -11.13 12.55 -4.70
CA ALA A 83 -10.42 11.43 -5.30
C ALA A 83 -11.30 10.17 -5.35
N TYR A 84 -12.03 9.86 -4.28
CA TYR A 84 -12.97 8.75 -4.24
C TYR A 84 -14.04 8.86 -5.33
N ARG A 85 -14.66 10.02 -5.48
CA ARG A 85 -15.70 10.26 -6.47
C ARG A 85 -15.18 10.10 -7.89
N GLU A 86 -14.12 10.83 -8.24
CA GLU A 86 -13.63 10.91 -9.62
C GLU A 86 -12.93 9.62 -10.08
N LEU A 87 -12.47 8.78 -9.15
CA LEU A 87 -11.83 7.51 -9.44
C LEU A 87 -12.78 6.30 -9.31
N GLY A 88 -14.08 6.53 -9.07
CA GLY A 88 -15.09 5.47 -9.06
C GLY A 88 -15.20 4.70 -7.75
N TYR A 89 -14.57 5.15 -6.67
CA TYR A 89 -14.62 4.47 -5.37
C TYR A 89 -15.97 4.68 -4.65
N GLU A 90 -16.66 5.82 -4.87
CA GLU A 90 -18.00 6.03 -4.30
C GLU A 90 -18.98 4.97 -4.84
N ALA A 91 -19.02 4.74 -6.15
CA ALA A 91 -19.87 3.71 -6.75
C ALA A 91 -19.47 2.28 -6.28
N LEU A 92 -18.18 2.02 -6.09
CA LEU A 92 -17.69 0.76 -5.53
C LEU A 92 -18.21 0.55 -4.10
N ALA A 93 -18.06 1.55 -3.25
CA ALA A 93 -18.49 1.49 -1.85
C ALA A 93 -19.99 1.34 -1.70
N GLU A 94 -20.77 2.05 -2.52
CA GLU A 94 -22.23 1.93 -2.57
C GLU A 94 -22.66 0.50 -2.95
N ARG A 95 -22.04 -0.10 -3.97
CA ARG A 95 -22.33 -1.48 -4.38
C ARG A 95 -22.07 -2.51 -3.29
N TRP A 96 -21.00 -2.30 -2.48
CA TRP A 96 -20.62 -3.20 -1.39
C TRP A 96 -21.29 -2.85 -0.06
N GLY A 97 -21.94 -1.69 0.08
CA GLY A 97 -22.49 -1.20 1.35
C GLY A 97 -21.42 -0.95 2.42
N ILE A 98 -20.22 -0.50 2.02
CA ILE A 98 -19.06 -0.31 2.90
C ILE A 98 -18.68 1.17 3.04
N PRO A 99 -18.05 1.57 4.16
CA PRO A 99 -17.58 2.94 4.34
C PRO A 99 -16.34 3.25 3.50
N LEU A 100 -16.26 4.51 3.02
CA LEU A 100 -15.04 5.17 2.55
C LEU A 100 -14.57 6.15 3.62
N VAL A 101 -13.34 5.97 4.11
CA VAL A 101 -12.81 6.80 5.18
C VAL A 101 -11.67 7.70 4.67
N ASP A 102 -11.74 9.00 4.97
CA ASP A 102 -10.62 9.93 4.77
C ASP A 102 -9.69 9.89 6.00
N LEU A 103 -8.57 9.19 5.87
CA LEU A 103 -7.57 9.06 6.93
C LEU A 103 -6.89 10.38 7.31
N THR A 104 -7.04 11.45 6.51
CA THR A 104 -6.46 12.76 6.86
C THR A 104 -7.21 13.47 7.98
N THR A 105 -8.49 13.14 8.13
CA THR A 105 -9.42 13.74 9.11
C THR A 105 -10.05 12.74 10.06
N ASP A 106 -9.61 11.47 10.00
CA ASP A 106 -10.08 10.43 10.90
C ASP A 106 -9.78 10.79 12.37
N SER A 107 -10.55 10.25 13.29
CA SER A 107 -10.21 10.22 14.70
C SER A 107 -8.90 9.44 14.90
N PHE A 108 -8.15 9.73 15.95
CA PHE A 108 -6.86 9.09 16.18
C PHE A 108 -6.57 8.81 17.64
N GLU A 109 -5.75 7.80 17.85
CA GLU A 109 -5.05 7.56 19.10
C GLU A 109 -3.62 8.08 19.02
N LEU A 110 -3.13 8.76 20.04
CA LEU A 110 -1.73 9.15 20.12
C LEU A 110 -0.92 7.96 20.64
N VAL A 111 -0.04 7.42 19.80
CA VAL A 111 0.82 6.29 20.12
C VAL A 111 2.29 6.68 20.08
N SER A 112 3.11 6.11 20.97
CA SER A 112 4.53 6.43 21.08
C SER A 112 5.38 5.19 20.93
N LYS A 113 6.53 5.34 20.25
CA LYS A 113 7.59 4.33 20.15
C LYS A 113 8.94 4.99 20.42
N PRO A 114 9.57 4.70 21.57
CA PRO A 114 10.88 5.28 21.93
C PRO A 114 11.99 4.96 20.90
N ASP A 115 11.88 3.80 20.25
CA ASP A 115 12.81 3.31 19.21
C ASP A 115 12.49 3.83 17.79
N ALA A 116 11.43 4.63 17.61
CA ALA A 116 11.13 5.24 16.32
C ALA A 116 12.28 6.13 15.84
N LEU A 117 12.52 6.11 14.53
CA LEU A 117 13.68 6.79 13.93
C LEU A 117 13.50 8.32 13.89
N ARG A 118 12.28 8.77 13.70
CA ARG A 118 11.93 10.19 13.54
C ARG A 118 10.62 10.57 14.21
N LEU A 119 9.59 9.71 14.13
CA LEU A 119 8.26 9.98 14.64
C LEU A 119 8.08 9.31 16.00
N LYS A 120 8.63 9.93 17.07
CA LYS A 120 8.52 9.38 18.44
C LYS A 120 7.08 9.23 18.90
N GLU A 121 6.22 10.13 18.43
CA GLU A 121 4.76 10.11 18.60
C GLU A 121 4.08 10.08 17.24
N PHE A 122 2.99 9.33 17.14
CA PHE A 122 2.23 9.17 15.91
C PHE A 122 0.73 9.21 16.21
N LYS A 123 -0.01 9.96 15.40
CA LYS A 123 -1.47 9.95 15.41
C LYS A 123 -1.96 8.78 14.56
N LEU A 124 -2.18 7.64 15.21
CA LEU A 124 -2.68 6.44 14.55
C LEU A 124 -4.18 6.61 14.26
N PRO A 125 -4.60 6.60 13.00
CA PRO A 125 -6.02 6.66 12.65
C PRO A 125 -6.80 5.52 13.32
N CYS A 126 -7.93 5.83 13.97
CA CYS A 126 -8.75 4.83 14.66
C CYS A 126 -9.30 3.75 13.71
N THR A 127 -9.53 4.11 12.44
CA THR A 127 -9.91 3.15 11.40
C THR A 127 -8.89 2.03 11.23
N LEU A 128 -7.58 2.30 11.42
CA LEU A 128 -6.51 1.30 11.25
C LEU A 128 -6.24 0.48 12.53
N LYS A 129 -6.78 0.91 13.67
CA LYS A 129 -6.57 0.21 14.93
C LYS A 129 -7.24 -1.17 14.89
N ASP A 130 -6.51 -2.19 15.33
CA ASP A 130 -6.96 -3.59 15.40
C ASP A 130 -7.49 -4.16 14.07
N ALA A 131 -7.04 -3.59 12.94
CA ALA A 131 -7.44 -4.00 11.60
C ALA A 131 -6.33 -4.82 10.91
N PHE A 132 -6.75 -5.75 10.06
CA PHE A 132 -5.89 -6.32 9.04
C PHE A 132 -5.78 -5.32 7.88
N VAL A 133 -4.68 -4.58 7.85
CA VAL A 133 -4.49 -3.51 6.88
C VAL A 133 -3.84 -4.06 5.61
N ILE A 134 -4.47 -3.82 4.46
CA ILE A 134 -3.97 -4.20 3.14
C ILE A 134 -3.46 -2.95 2.42
N SER A 135 -2.17 -2.89 2.13
CA SER A 135 -1.60 -1.86 1.27
C SER A 135 -1.80 -2.25 -0.20
N ALA A 136 -2.85 -1.75 -0.84
CA ALA A 136 -3.15 -1.96 -2.25
C ALA A 136 -2.44 -0.87 -3.09
N ALA A 137 -1.18 -1.12 -3.41
CA ALA A 137 -0.26 -0.17 -4.04
C ALA A 137 -0.19 -0.36 -5.57
N VAL A 138 0.46 0.58 -6.23
CA VAL A 138 0.80 0.53 -7.65
C VAL A 138 2.31 0.43 -7.80
N LEU A 139 2.78 -0.42 -8.71
CA LEU A 139 4.17 -0.53 -9.10
C LEU A 139 4.57 0.71 -9.90
N LYS A 140 5.28 1.67 -9.30
CA LYS A 140 5.71 2.88 -10.01
C LYS A 140 6.96 3.52 -9.43
N ARG A 141 7.67 4.28 -10.28
CA ARG A 141 8.82 5.10 -9.87
C ARG A 141 8.38 6.34 -9.12
N HIS A 142 9.30 6.94 -8.36
CA HIS A 142 9.08 8.18 -7.62
C HIS A 142 10.35 9.02 -7.63
N SER A 143 10.21 10.31 -7.91
CA SER A 143 11.33 11.26 -8.05
C SER A 143 12.23 11.31 -6.81
N MET A 144 11.67 11.47 -5.62
CA MET A 144 12.43 11.62 -4.37
C MET A 144 12.69 10.28 -3.66
N ALA A 145 11.76 9.34 -3.69
CA ALA A 145 11.84 8.08 -2.95
C ALA A 145 12.31 6.90 -3.81
N LYS A 146 12.66 7.14 -5.08
CA LYS A 146 12.94 6.16 -6.16
C LYS A 146 11.73 5.35 -6.56
N VAL A 147 11.00 4.77 -5.60
CA VAL A 147 9.81 3.94 -5.88
C VAL A 147 8.61 4.38 -5.04
N THR A 148 7.41 4.20 -5.59
CA THR A 148 6.15 4.15 -4.86
C THR A 148 5.62 2.74 -4.94
N LEU A 149 5.63 2.06 -3.82
CA LEU A 149 5.19 0.69 -3.63
C LEU A 149 4.41 0.63 -2.31
N SER A 150 4.41 -0.51 -1.62
CA SER A 150 3.60 -0.70 -0.41
C SER A 150 3.99 0.21 0.76
N LEU A 151 5.29 0.31 1.09
CA LEU A 151 5.73 1.12 2.23
C LEU A 151 5.40 2.60 2.04
N LYS A 152 5.77 3.14 0.87
CA LYS A 152 5.50 4.56 0.55
C LYS A 152 4.00 4.85 0.45
N ASN A 153 3.19 3.87 0.01
CA ASN A 153 1.74 3.97 0.00
C ASN A 153 1.18 4.28 1.40
N MET A 154 1.79 3.73 2.46
CA MET A 154 1.33 3.96 3.84
C MET A 154 1.46 5.41 4.31
N MET A 155 2.12 6.30 3.59
CA MET A 155 2.06 7.73 3.88
C MET A 155 0.62 8.29 3.81
N GLY A 156 -0.27 7.65 3.02
CA GLY A 156 -1.69 7.94 2.99
C GLY A 156 -2.43 7.61 4.30
N ALA A 157 -1.84 6.78 5.16
CA ALA A 157 -2.38 6.36 6.44
C ALA A 157 -2.02 7.31 7.59
N THR A 158 -2.05 8.63 7.36
CA THR A 158 -1.62 9.62 8.35
C THR A 158 -2.62 10.76 8.47
N ILE A 159 -2.83 11.22 9.70
CA ILE A 159 -3.66 12.38 10.00
C ILE A 159 -2.99 13.67 9.49
N GLY A 160 -3.75 14.53 8.85
CA GLY A 160 -3.33 15.87 8.43
C GLY A 160 -2.40 15.89 7.21
N ARG A 161 -1.68 17.01 7.04
CA ARG A 161 -0.88 17.27 5.84
C ARG A 161 0.40 16.43 5.78
N LYS A 162 0.59 15.71 4.68
CA LYS A 162 1.73 14.80 4.42
C LYS A 162 3.02 15.51 4.05
N ALA A 163 2.93 16.74 3.55
CA ALA A 163 4.11 17.56 3.20
C ALA A 163 5.11 17.71 4.36
N ARG A 164 4.65 17.66 5.62
CA ARG A 164 5.50 17.71 6.81
C ARG A 164 6.58 16.62 6.84
N PHE A 165 6.31 15.43 6.28
CA PHE A 165 7.26 14.31 6.30
C PHE A 165 8.47 14.55 5.39
N HIS A 166 8.35 15.41 4.37
CA HIS A 166 9.50 15.82 3.56
C HIS A 166 10.47 16.66 4.39
N ALA A 167 9.98 17.60 5.21
CA ALA A 167 10.82 18.40 6.10
C ALA A 167 11.39 17.59 7.27
N LEU A 168 10.64 16.59 7.77
CA LEU A 168 11.08 15.71 8.87
C LEU A 168 12.09 14.64 8.43
N GLY A 169 12.32 14.44 7.14
CA GLY A 169 13.15 13.38 6.60
C GLY A 169 12.30 12.20 6.11
N LEU A 170 12.02 12.21 4.80
CA LEU A 170 11.10 11.30 4.13
C LEU A 170 11.39 9.82 4.40
N THR A 171 12.64 9.39 4.25
CA THR A 171 13.07 7.98 4.42
C THR A 171 12.70 7.41 5.78
N LYS A 172 13.10 8.08 6.86
CA LYS A 172 12.82 7.63 8.23
C LYS A 172 11.36 7.73 8.58
N SER A 173 10.66 8.75 8.07
CA SER A 173 9.22 8.90 8.27
C SER A 173 8.41 7.78 7.61
N ILE A 174 8.78 7.32 6.41
CA ILE A 174 8.13 6.18 5.76
C ILE A 174 8.26 4.93 6.65
N VAL A 175 9.47 4.62 7.12
CA VAL A 175 9.72 3.45 7.96
C VAL A 175 8.91 3.50 9.26
N ASP A 176 8.91 4.66 9.94
CA ASP A 176 8.15 4.82 11.18
C ASP A 176 6.63 4.70 10.97
N ILE A 177 6.08 5.30 9.89
CA ILE A 177 4.66 5.17 9.56
C ILE A 177 4.29 3.69 9.40
N VAL A 178 5.09 2.91 8.68
CA VAL A 178 4.85 1.46 8.51
C VAL A 178 4.94 0.71 9.84
N ARG A 179 5.87 1.07 10.73
CA ARG A 179 5.97 0.51 12.08
C ARG A 179 4.74 0.76 12.94
N TYR A 180 4.08 1.92 12.78
CA TYR A 180 2.85 2.25 13.50
C TYR A 180 1.62 1.60 12.86
N THR A 181 1.50 1.64 11.54
CA THR A 181 0.30 1.19 10.81
C THR A 181 0.27 -0.32 10.53
N ARG A 182 1.42 -0.99 10.55
CA ARG A 182 1.61 -2.45 10.44
C ARG A 182 0.73 -3.11 9.38
N PRO A 183 0.87 -2.76 8.09
CA PRO A 183 0.13 -3.46 7.06
C PRO A 183 0.46 -4.95 7.08
N GLY A 184 -0.57 -5.80 7.18
CA GLY A 184 -0.45 -7.26 7.23
C GLY A 184 -0.35 -7.90 5.84
N LEU A 185 -0.65 -7.13 4.80
CA LEU A 185 -0.57 -7.58 3.41
C LEU A 185 -0.19 -6.42 2.48
N ALA A 186 0.82 -6.66 1.65
CA ALA A 186 1.14 -5.85 0.49
C ALA A 186 0.58 -6.50 -0.77
N VAL A 187 -0.18 -5.74 -1.55
CA VAL A 187 -0.62 -6.09 -2.91
C VAL A 187 -0.18 -4.97 -3.83
N ILE A 188 0.70 -5.27 -4.78
CA ILE A 188 1.27 -4.28 -5.69
C ILE A 188 0.83 -4.59 -7.11
N ASP A 189 -0.05 -3.74 -7.66
CA ASP A 189 -0.51 -3.84 -9.04
C ASP A 189 0.56 -3.28 -9.99
N GLY A 190 1.13 -4.15 -10.79
CA GLY A 190 2.12 -3.88 -11.84
C GLY A 190 1.63 -4.31 -13.22
N ILE A 191 0.32 -4.47 -13.46
CA ILE A 191 -0.20 -4.71 -14.81
C ILE A 191 0.28 -3.59 -15.72
N ALA A 192 0.18 -2.35 -15.26
CA ALA A 192 0.86 -1.20 -15.86
C ALA A 192 1.50 -0.34 -14.77
N SER A 193 2.56 0.36 -15.14
CA SER A 193 3.35 1.24 -14.29
C SER A 193 3.53 2.59 -14.96
N CYS A 194 3.78 3.64 -14.19
CA CYS A 194 4.19 4.94 -14.73
C CYS A 194 5.58 5.35 -14.21
N SER A 195 6.30 6.12 -15.02
CA SER A 195 7.70 6.49 -14.76
C SER A 195 7.88 7.51 -13.63
N GLY A 196 6.79 8.05 -13.07
CA GLY A 196 6.81 8.99 -11.95
C GLY A 196 5.56 8.88 -11.07
N GLU A 197 5.60 9.53 -9.92
CA GLU A 197 4.53 9.47 -8.90
C GLU A 197 3.19 10.06 -9.36
N LEU A 198 3.23 11.00 -10.31
CA LEU A 198 2.04 11.69 -10.83
C LEU A 198 1.76 11.37 -12.30
N GLY A 199 2.39 10.33 -12.87
CA GLY A 199 2.24 9.93 -14.26
C GLY A 199 3.57 9.81 -14.99
N GLY A 200 3.55 10.02 -16.32
CA GLY A 200 4.71 9.88 -17.20
C GLY A 200 4.55 8.74 -18.18
N GLN A 201 5.66 8.20 -18.68
CA GLN A 201 5.64 7.07 -19.60
C GLN A 201 5.04 5.84 -18.93
N ILE A 202 4.12 5.17 -19.64
CA ILE A 202 3.47 3.94 -19.17
C ILE A 202 4.24 2.74 -19.72
N THR A 203 4.54 1.80 -18.82
CA THR A 203 5.14 0.50 -19.16
C THR A 203 4.23 -0.60 -18.62
N ARG A 204 3.94 -1.61 -19.41
CA ARG A 204 3.18 -2.79 -18.99
C ARG A 204 4.15 -3.88 -18.54
N TYR A 205 3.99 -4.31 -17.28
CA TYR A 205 4.75 -5.44 -16.73
C TYR A 205 3.91 -6.72 -16.64
N GLU A 206 2.58 -6.56 -16.66
CA GLU A 206 1.59 -7.66 -16.62
C GLU A 206 1.83 -8.61 -15.45
N LEU A 207 1.99 -8.04 -14.26
CA LEU A 207 2.21 -8.77 -13.01
C LEU A 207 1.52 -8.12 -11.82
N MET A 208 1.36 -8.90 -10.75
CA MET A 208 1.06 -8.43 -9.40
C MET A 208 1.98 -9.10 -8.39
N LEU A 209 2.32 -8.38 -7.31
CA LEU A 209 3.09 -8.91 -6.19
C LEU A 209 2.23 -8.97 -4.94
N PHE A 210 2.41 -10.05 -4.18
CA PHE A 210 1.71 -10.31 -2.93
C PHE A 210 2.72 -10.75 -1.86
N SER A 211 2.66 -10.17 -0.66
CA SER A 211 3.48 -10.62 0.48
C SER A 211 2.89 -10.18 1.80
N ALA A 212 3.04 -11.01 2.83
CA ALA A 212 2.79 -10.63 4.21
C ALA A 212 3.94 -9.78 4.80
N ASP A 213 5.10 -9.73 4.13
CA ASP A 213 6.19 -8.78 4.43
C ASP A 213 6.20 -7.67 3.38
N PRO A 214 5.70 -6.46 3.70
CA PRO A 214 5.66 -5.34 2.76
C PRO A 214 7.04 -4.87 2.30
N VAL A 215 8.11 -5.09 3.11
CA VAL A 215 9.49 -4.75 2.73
C VAL A 215 9.98 -5.69 1.65
N ALA A 216 9.69 -6.99 1.79
CA ALA A 216 10.05 -7.99 0.79
C ALA A 216 9.31 -7.77 -0.54
N ALA A 217 8.00 -7.46 -0.48
CA ALA A 217 7.24 -7.10 -1.67
C ALA A 217 7.84 -5.88 -2.39
N ASP A 218 8.20 -4.85 -1.63
CA ASP A 218 8.80 -3.62 -2.17
C ASP A 218 10.22 -3.87 -2.72
N ALA A 219 10.99 -4.78 -2.12
CA ALA A 219 12.32 -5.17 -2.61
C ALA A 219 12.24 -5.83 -4.01
N VAL A 220 11.33 -6.79 -4.18
CA VAL A 220 11.06 -7.42 -5.49
C VAL A 220 10.52 -6.40 -6.47
N GLY A 221 9.58 -5.54 -6.05
CA GLY A 221 9.05 -4.47 -6.89
C GLY A 221 10.11 -3.45 -7.33
N ALA A 222 11.05 -3.11 -6.46
CA ALA A 222 12.18 -2.24 -6.78
C ALA A 222 13.10 -2.88 -7.84
N GLN A 223 13.40 -4.17 -7.70
CA GLN A 223 14.18 -4.92 -8.68
C GLN A 223 13.51 -4.94 -10.07
N ILE A 224 12.18 -5.18 -10.12
CA ILE A 224 11.40 -5.14 -11.37
C ILE A 224 11.47 -3.75 -12.01
N LEU A 225 11.49 -2.68 -11.22
CA LEU A 225 11.65 -1.30 -11.70
C LEU A 225 13.11 -0.95 -12.07
N GLY A 226 14.06 -1.89 -11.94
CA GLY A 226 15.47 -1.71 -12.29
C GLY A 226 16.30 -1.03 -11.20
N PHE A 227 15.88 -1.09 -9.95
CA PHE A 227 16.65 -0.61 -8.80
C PHE A 227 17.17 -1.77 -7.95
N ASP A 228 18.41 -1.68 -7.51
CA ASP A 228 18.88 -2.46 -6.37
C ASP A 228 18.07 -2.03 -5.12
N PRO A 229 17.42 -2.96 -4.39
CA PRO A 229 16.64 -2.65 -3.18
C PRO A 229 17.40 -1.83 -2.16
N PHE A 230 18.70 -2.09 -1.95
CA PHE A 230 19.54 -1.33 -1.02
C PHE A 230 19.89 0.07 -1.54
N SER A 231 19.73 0.34 -2.82
CA SER A 231 19.83 1.69 -3.37
C SER A 231 18.58 2.54 -3.04
N VAL A 232 17.46 1.92 -2.65
CA VAL A 232 16.22 2.60 -2.25
C VAL A 232 16.30 2.93 -0.76
N PRO A 233 16.42 4.21 -0.35
CA PRO A 233 16.80 4.56 1.03
C PRO A 233 15.86 4.01 2.10
N HIS A 234 14.55 4.02 1.88
CA HIS A 234 13.58 3.52 2.88
C HIS A 234 13.54 1.99 2.96
N LEU A 235 13.86 1.24 1.89
CA LEU A 235 14.00 -0.21 1.94
C LEU A 235 15.23 -0.63 2.72
N LYS A 236 16.37 0.03 2.46
CA LYS A 236 17.60 -0.17 3.21
C LYS A 236 17.38 0.03 4.71
N VAL A 237 16.80 1.17 5.10
CA VAL A 237 16.54 1.48 6.51
C VAL A 237 15.51 0.53 7.12
N ALA A 238 14.46 0.13 6.38
CA ALA A 238 13.49 -0.84 6.85
C ALA A 238 14.13 -2.20 7.17
N HIS A 239 15.01 -2.69 6.30
CA HIS A 239 15.77 -3.91 6.53
C HIS A 239 16.72 -3.80 7.72
N GLU A 240 17.57 -2.75 7.75
CA GLU A 240 18.55 -2.52 8.81
C GLU A 240 17.92 -2.37 10.21
N THR A 241 16.65 -1.96 10.28
CA THR A 241 15.91 -1.80 11.53
C THR A 241 14.96 -2.96 11.85
N GLY A 242 15.05 -4.06 11.11
CA GLY A 242 14.26 -5.28 11.35
C GLY A 242 12.76 -5.14 11.09
N LEU A 243 12.36 -4.17 10.24
CA LEU A 243 10.95 -4.01 9.88
C LEU A 243 10.48 -5.10 8.90
N GLY A 244 11.39 -5.62 8.08
CA GLY A 244 11.18 -6.68 7.11
C GLY A 244 12.45 -6.93 6.29
N VAL A 245 12.39 -7.75 5.27
CA VAL A 245 13.55 -8.21 4.50
C VAL A 245 13.62 -7.52 3.13
N ALA A 246 14.72 -6.79 2.88
CA ALA A 246 14.99 -6.20 1.56
C ALA A 246 16.10 -6.92 0.78
N ARG A 247 16.76 -7.91 1.37
CA ARG A 247 17.81 -8.70 0.73
C ARG A 247 17.18 -9.81 -0.10
N LEU A 248 17.38 -9.76 -1.41
CA LEU A 248 16.68 -10.63 -2.37
C LEU A 248 17.01 -12.13 -2.19
N ASP A 249 18.23 -12.45 -1.79
CA ASP A 249 18.69 -13.82 -1.50
C ASP A 249 18.08 -14.39 -0.20
N GLU A 250 17.45 -13.55 0.63
CA GLU A 250 16.72 -13.94 1.83
C GLU A 250 15.19 -13.95 1.62
N ILE A 251 14.70 -13.75 0.37
CA ILE A 251 13.30 -13.75 0.00
C ILE A 251 12.97 -15.01 -0.82
N GLU A 252 11.94 -15.73 -0.44
CA GLU A 252 11.37 -16.79 -1.25
C GLU A 252 10.43 -16.18 -2.29
N LEU A 253 10.87 -16.16 -3.56
CA LEU A 253 10.07 -15.66 -4.68
C LEU A 253 9.40 -16.84 -5.39
N GLU A 254 8.06 -16.89 -5.37
CA GLU A 254 7.26 -17.83 -6.14
C GLU A 254 6.61 -17.09 -7.31
N GLU A 255 6.78 -17.62 -8.51
CA GLU A 255 6.16 -17.08 -9.74
C GLU A 255 5.06 -18.01 -10.25
N LEU A 256 3.85 -17.43 -10.52
CA LEU A 256 2.64 -18.11 -10.97
C LEU A 256 2.15 -17.53 -12.32
#